data_8ada6ef59a8694147f25e59869922ee7
#
_entry.id   8ada6ef59a8694147f25e59869922ee7
#
_cell.length_a   1.000
_cell.length_b   1.000
_cell.length_c   1.000
_cell.angle_alpha   90.00
_cell.angle_beta   90.00
_cell.angle_gamma   90.00
#
_symmetry.space_group_name_H-M   'P 1'
#
loop_
_entity.id
_entity.type
_entity.pdbx_description
1 polymer ?
#
loop_
_entity_poly.entity_id
_entity_poly.type
_entity_poly.pdbx_seq_one_letter_code
_entity_poly.pdbx_strand_id
1 'polypeptide(L)'
;FIIFEALVYVLMKGLEAMPGYTFIVIFQLVLGGLAIVFMDEIMSKYGFGSGVSLFIVAGVGWRLFAEMFQFIGVQGGNCLLDFTNTPCSGKVLVVLQSIINGDPTGMMKALAVLIATALIFLVVVWAQSLKVEIPLSYDRLRGYNVKWPLSFFYTSNIPVILTAALAANMQLFAGLAENWIGHPTFLGTFSQGQAVDGMAFWISPVNILEAIITGSFRNMFILQAI
;
A
#
# COMPACT_ATOMS: atom_id res chain seq x y z
N PHE A 1 17.79 -11.26 -8.47
CA PHE A 1 17.18 -10.34 -7.51
C PHE A 1 16.12 -11.06 -6.67
N ILE A 2 15.13 -11.73 -7.26
CA ILE A 2 14.05 -12.46 -6.59
C ILE A 2 14.57 -13.45 -5.54
N ILE A 3 15.59 -14.24 -5.90
CA ILE A 3 16.19 -15.23 -4.97
C ILE A 3 16.82 -14.54 -3.77
N PHE A 4 17.57 -13.46 -4.02
CA PHE A 4 18.22 -12.69 -2.97
C PHE A 4 17.20 -12.06 -2.02
N GLU A 5 16.16 -11.44 -2.58
CA GLU A 5 15.08 -10.80 -1.81
C GLU A 5 14.30 -11.81 -0.98
N ALA A 6 13.93 -12.96 -1.55
CA ALA A 6 13.27 -14.03 -0.83
C ALA A 6 14.12 -14.58 0.33
N LEU A 7 15.43 -14.75 0.10
CA LEU A 7 16.36 -15.24 1.11
C LEU A 7 16.50 -14.23 2.26
N VAL A 8 16.70 -12.95 1.93
CA VAL A 8 16.79 -11.88 2.92
C VAL A 8 15.50 -11.79 3.73
N TYR A 9 14.34 -11.79 3.07
CA TYR A 9 13.04 -11.63 3.72
C TYR A 9 12.73 -12.73 4.73
N VAL A 10 13.09 -13.98 4.43
CA VAL A 10 12.90 -15.12 5.35
C VAL A 10 13.93 -15.15 6.47
N LEU A 11 15.21 -14.88 6.16
CA LEU A 11 16.27 -14.84 7.17
C LEU A 11 16.07 -13.73 8.21
N MET A 12 15.44 -12.63 7.79
CA MET A 12 15.10 -11.50 8.65
C MET A 12 13.84 -11.68 9.47
N LYS A 13 13.24 -12.87 9.44
CA LYS A 13 11.95 -13.14 10.10
C LYS A 13 10.81 -12.22 9.66
N GLY A 14 10.87 -11.68 8.44
CA GLY A 14 9.74 -11.01 7.81
C GLY A 14 8.56 -11.96 7.57
N LEU A 15 8.86 -13.24 7.42
CA LEU A 15 7.92 -14.37 7.52
C LEU A 15 8.47 -15.35 8.57
N GLU A 16 7.68 -15.61 9.62
CA GLU A 16 8.00 -16.62 10.60
C GLU A 16 7.81 -18.01 9.99
N ALA A 17 8.91 -18.58 9.52
CA ALA A 17 8.94 -19.97 9.10
C ALA A 17 9.03 -20.88 10.34
N MET A 18 8.25 -21.96 10.38
CA MET A 18 8.42 -22.97 11.40
C MET A 18 9.87 -23.51 11.38
N PRO A 19 10.47 -23.78 12.56
CA PRO A 19 11.85 -24.27 12.62
C PRO A 19 12.00 -25.54 11.78
N GLY A 20 12.97 -25.55 10.87
CA GLY A 20 13.23 -26.65 9.92
C GLY A 20 12.59 -26.49 8.53
N TYR A 21 11.63 -25.60 8.33
CA TYR A 21 10.96 -25.40 7.04
C TYR A 21 11.41 -24.16 6.29
N THR A 22 12.42 -23.45 6.76
CA THR A 22 12.95 -22.21 6.18
C THR A 22 13.28 -22.34 4.69
N PHE A 23 13.92 -23.44 4.30
CA PHE A 23 14.28 -23.70 2.91
C PHE A 23 13.04 -23.84 2.00
N ILE A 24 12.00 -24.52 2.49
CA ILE A 24 10.75 -24.69 1.73
C ILE A 24 10.05 -23.35 1.53
N VAL A 25 10.03 -22.50 2.55
CA VAL A 25 9.42 -21.16 2.46
C VAL A 25 10.18 -20.28 1.46
N ILE A 26 11.52 -20.30 1.48
CA ILE A 26 12.34 -19.57 0.50
C ILE A 26 12.03 -20.07 -0.91
N PHE A 27 11.99 -21.40 -1.11
CA PHE A 27 11.69 -21.99 -2.41
C PHE A 27 10.30 -21.61 -2.93
N GLN A 28 9.29 -21.60 -2.06
CA GLN A 28 7.93 -21.16 -2.40
C GLN A 28 7.89 -19.69 -2.80
N LEU A 29 8.60 -18.80 -2.08
CA LEU A 29 8.68 -17.39 -2.42
C LEU A 29 9.35 -17.15 -3.76
N VAL A 30 10.45 -17.88 -4.03
CA VAL A 30 11.15 -17.79 -5.32
C VAL A 30 10.25 -18.26 -6.46
N LEU A 31 9.55 -19.40 -6.29
CA LEU A 31 8.59 -19.88 -7.28
C LEU A 31 7.45 -18.89 -7.51
N GLY A 32 6.91 -18.31 -6.45
CA GLY A 32 5.88 -17.27 -6.54
C GLY A 32 6.36 -16.03 -7.31
N GLY A 33 7.56 -15.57 -7.00
CA GLY A 33 8.18 -14.44 -7.71
C GLY A 33 8.43 -14.73 -9.21
N LEU A 34 8.94 -15.93 -9.53
CA LEU A 34 9.12 -16.36 -10.92
C LEU A 34 7.78 -16.47 -11.66
N ALA A 35 6.75 -17.02 -11.02
CA ALA A 35 5.41 -17.11 -11.61
C ALA A 35 4.85 -15.74 -11.97
N ILE A 36 5.03 -14.73 -11.11
CA ILE A 36 4.60 -13.35 -11.37
C ILE A 36 5.34 -12.78 -12.59
N VAL A 37 6.66 -13.00 -12.71
CA VAL A 37 7.46 -12.53 -13.85
C VAL A 37 7.00 -13.17 -15.15
N PHE A 38 6.76 -14.50 -15.16
CA PHE A 38 6.25 -15.19 -16.35
C PHE A 38 4.84 -14.72 -16.73
N MET A 39 3.97 -14.51 -15.74
CA MET A 39 2.64 -13.95 -15.98
C MET A 39 2.71 -12.52 -16.54
N ASP A 40 3.61 -11.68 -16.05
CA ASP A 40 3.82 -10.34 -16.60
C ASP A 40 4.28 -10.39 -18.06
N GLU A 41 5.20 -11.29 -18.39
CA GLU A 41 5.68 -11.47 -19.76
C GLU A 41 4.55 -11.94 -20.71
N ILE A 42 3.72 -12.88 -20.27
CA ILE A 42 2.57 -13.35 -21.04
C ILE A 42 1.56 -12.22 -21.24
N MET A 43 1.24 -11.47 -20.17
CA MET A 43 0.29 -10.37 -20.26
C MET A 43 0.80 -9.21 -21.12
N SER A 44 2.10 -8.92 -21.09
CA SER A 44 2.70 -7.89 -21.94
C SER A 44 2.70 -8.25 -23.42
N LYS A 45 2.82 -9.56 -23.76
CA LYS A 45 2.87 -10.03 -25.16
C LYS A 45 1.48 -10.31 -25.76
N TYR A 46 0.56 -10.84 -24.96
CA TYR A 46 -0.73 -11.34 -25.42
C TYR A 46 -1.94 -10.66 -24.77
N GLY A 47 -1.74 -9.79 -23.77
CA GLY A 47 -2.80 -9.18 -22.98
C GLY A 47 -2.95 -7.67 -23.20
N PHE A 48 -3.62 -7.02 -22.25
CA PHE A 48 -4.00 -5.60 -22.28
C PHE A 48 -3.01 -4.69 -21.55
N GLY A 49 -1.71 -4.88 -21.70
CA GLY A 49 -0.69 -4.03 -21.08
C GLY A 49 0.20 -4.76 -20.07
N SER A 50 0.75 -4.06 -19.10
CA SER A 50 1.65 -4.65 -18.10
C SER A 50 0.90 -5.51 -17.10
N GLY A 51 1.33 -6.78 -16.94
CA GLY A 51 0.78 -7.70 -15.96
C GLY A 51 1.01 -7.24 -14.53
N VAL A 52 2.16 -6.64 -14.24
CA VAL A 52 2.48 -6.08 -12.91
C VAL A 52 1.46 -5.03 -12.49
N SER A 53 1.08 -4.12 -13.40
CA SER A 53 0.05 -3.11 -13.11
C SER A 53 -1.30 -3.74 -12.79
N LEU A 54 -1.64 -4.82 -13.48
CA LEU A 54 -2.90 -5.56 -13.29
C LEU A 54 -2.92 -6.30 -11.93
N PHE A 55 -1.80 -6.90 -11.54
CA PHE A 55 -1.64 -7.51 -10.21
C PHE A 55 -1.73 -6.49 -9.08
N ILE A 56 -1.13 -5.30 -9.27
CA ILE A 56 -1.23 -4.22 -8.28
C ILE A 56 -2.67 -3.77 -8.12
N VAL A 57 -3.39 -3.54 -9.23
CA VAL A 57 -4.80 -3.15 -9.19
C VAL A 57 -5.66 -4.23 -8.51
N ALA A 58 -5.43 -5.50 -8.86
CA ALA A 58 -6.14 -6.62 -8.24
C ALA A 58 -5.84 -6.72 -6.73
N GLY A 59 -4.57 -6.59 -6.34
CA GLY A 59 -4.15 -6.66 -4.94
C GLY A 59 -4.70 -5.49 -4.10
N VAL A 60 -4.66 -4.27 -4.63
CA VAL A 60 -5.24 -3.09 -3.97
C VAL A 60 -6.76 -3.20 -3.91
N GLY A 61 -7.40 -3.62 -4.99
CA GLY A 61 -8.86 -3.84 -5.03
C GLY A 61 -9.31 -4.88 -4.01
N TRP A 62 -8.58 -6.02 -3.93
CA TRP A 62 -8.84 -7.04 -2.93
C TRP A 62 -8.69 -6.52 -1.50
N ARG A 63 -7.62 -5.77 -1.22
CA ARG A 63 -7.41 -5.15 0.10
C ARG A 63 -8.51 -4.18 0.46
N LEU A 64 -8.88 -3.28 -0.44
CA LEU A 64 -9.99 -2.36 -0.23
C LEU A 64 -11.28 -3.10 0.08
N PHE A 65 -11.61 -4.12 -0.71
CA PHE A 65 -12.80 -4.93 -0.49
C PHE A 65 -12.75 -5.67 0.86
N ALA A 66 -11.62 -6.28 1.20
CA ALA A 66 -11.43 -6.96 2.46
C ALA A 66 -11.55 -6.00 3.64
N GLU A 67 -10.88 -4.84 3.61
CA GLU A 67 -10.97 -3.84 4.68
C GLU A 67 -12.37 -3.24 4.84
N MET A 68 -13.15 -3.15 3.77
CA MET A 68 -14.54 -2.68 3.84
C MET A 68 -15.51 -3.74 4.38
N PHE A 69 -15.38 -4.99 3.91
CA PHE A 69 -16.39 -6.05 4.13
C PHE A 69 -15.87 -7.26 4.91
N GLN A 70 -14.75 -7.16 5.60
CA GLN A 70 -14.22 -8.29 6.36
C GLN A 70 -15.16 -8.69 7.50
N PHE A 71 -15.73 -9.90 7.40
CA PHE A 71 -16.65 -10.48 8.36
C PHE A 71 -15.95 -11.18 9.55
N ILE A 72 -14.62 -11.34 9.46
CA ILE A 72 -13.84 -11.96 10.52
C ILE A 72 -13.46 -10.88 11.53
N GLY A 73 -13.84 -11.06 12.78
CA GLY A 73 -13.47 -10.17 13.88
C GLY A 73 -11.98 -10.24 14.19
N VAL A 74 -11.48 -9.24 14.89
CA VAL A 74 -10.05 -9.12 15.26
C VAL A 74 -9.56 -10.33 16.06
N GLN A 75 -10.44 -11.05 16.75
CA GLN A 75 -10.11 -12.24 17.54
C GLN A 75 -10.43 -13.57 16.82
N GLY A 76 -10.66 -13.55 15.51
CA GLY A 76 -10.90 -14.76 14.71
C GLY A 76 -12.34 -15.29 14.76
N GLY A 77 -13.25 -14.66 15.50
CA GLY A 77 -14.68 -15.00 15.52
C GLY A 77 -15.45 -14.41 14.33
N ASN A 78 -16.55 -15.05 13.92
CA ASN A 78 -17.44 -14.48 12.92
C ASN A 78 -18.25 -13.33 13.52
N CYS A 79 -17.94 -12.10 13.14
CA CYS A 79 -18.61 -10.89 13.59
C CYS A 79 -20.14 -10.88 13.29
N LEU A 80 -20.59 -11.57 12.25
CA LEU A 80 -22.02 -11.67 11.89
C LEU A 80 -22.84 -12.51 12.86
N LEU A 81 -22.21 -13.46 13.55
CA LEU A 81 -22.90 -14.35 14.52
C LEU A 81 -23.02 -13.71 15.91
N ASP A 82 -21.96 -12.96 16.31
CA ASP A 82 -21.90 -12.26 17.61
C ASP A 82 -21.63 -10.76 17.41
N PHE A 83 -22.61 -10.07 16.84
CA PHE A 83 -22.48 -8.67 16.44
C PHE A 83 -22.26 -7.69 17.61
N THR A 84 -22.63 -8.10 18.82
CA THR A 84 -22.53 -7.26 20.04
C THR A 84 -21.21 -7.44 20.79
N ASN A 85 -20.63 -8.65 20.79
CA ASN A 85 -19.48 -8.97 21.65
C ASN A 85 -18.15 -9.05 20.91
N THR A 86 -18.15 -9.35 19.61
CA THR A 86 -16.92 -9.46 18.82
C THR A 86 -16.68 -8.19 18.02
N PRO A 87 -15.55 -7.46 18.20
CA PRO A 87 -15.25 -6.28 17.41
C PRO A 87 -15.02 -6.68 15.95
N CYS A 88 -15.82 -6.10 15.05
CA CYS A 88 -15.71 -6.30 13.62
C CYS A 88 -14.44 -5.64 13.05
N SER A 89 -13.84 -6.25 12.03
CA SER A 89 -12.65 -5.70 11.34
C SER A 89 -13.05 -4.82 10.14
N GLY A 90 -14.13 -5.17 9.43
CA GLY A 90 -14.60 -4.42 8.27
C GLY A 90 -15.16 -3.06 8.62
N LYS A 91 -14.70 -2.00 7.96
CA LYS A 91 -15.08 -0.62 8.26
C LYS A 91 -16.59 -0.37 8.13
N VAL A 92 -17.26 -0.99 7.16
CA VAL A 92 -18.73 -0.90 7.00
C VAL A 92 -19.45 -1.59 8.16
N LEU A 93 -18.95 -2.75 8.60
CA LEU A 93 -19.52 -3.48 9.73
C LEU A 93 -19.28 -2.77 11.05
N VAL A 94 -18.11 -2.13 11.21
CA VAL A 94 -17.80 -1.29 12.37
C VAL A 94 -18.79 -0.13 12.49
N VAL A 95 -19.17 0.52 11.39
CA VAL A 95 -20.19 1.57 11.40
C VAL A 95 -21.53 1.02 11.90
N LEU A 96 -21.97 -0.11 11.35
CA LEU A 96 -23.23 -0.75 11.78
C LEU A 96 -23.18 -1.17 13.25
N GLN A 97 -22.09 -1.78 13.70
CA GLN A 97 -21.86 -2.19 15.08
C GLN A 97 -21.87 -0.99 16.04
N SER A 98 -21.20 0.11 15.65
CA SER A 98 -21.15 1.32 16.47
C SER A 98 -22.52 1.99 16.61
N ILE A 99 -23.38 1.92 15.59
CA ILE A 99 -24.77 2.40 15.66
C ILE A 99 -25.58 1.58 16.69
N ILE A 100 -25.41 0.26 16.65
CA ILE A 100 -26.15 -0.65 17.57
C ILE A 100 -25.64 -0.51 19.00
N ASN A 101 -24.34 -0.42 19.19
CA ASN A 101 -23.71 -0.32 20.52
C ASN A 101 -23.73 1.11 21.09
N GLY A 102 -24.16 2.11 20.31
CA GLY A 102 -24.18 3.50 20.76
C GLY A 102 -22.80 4.10 21.00
N ASP A 103 -21.76 3.64 20.27
CA ASP A 103 -20.41 4.19 20.37
C ASP A 103 -20.16 5.26 19.26
N PRO A 104 -20.27 6.57 19.59
CA PRO A 104 -20.14 7.63 18.61
C PRO A 104 -18.68 7.78 18.10
N THR A 105 -17.70 7.40 18.91
CA THR A 105 -16.28 7.57 18.55
C THR A 105 -15.83 6.53 17.51
N GLY A 106 -16.23 5.29 17.67
CA GLY A 106 -16.00 4.21 16.71
C GLY A 106 -16.68 4.50 15.36
N MET A 107 -17.94 4.96 15.42
CA MET A 107 -18.71 5.34 14.24
C MET A 107 -18.03 6.48 13.45
N MET A 108 -17.62 7.56 14.12
CA MET A 108 -16.96 8.70 13.46
C MET A 108 -15.65 8.30 12.78
N LYS A 109 -14.82 7.48 13.44
CA LYS A 109 -13.57 7.00 12.87
C LYS A 109 -13.80 6.16 11.61
N ALA A 110 -14.72 5.21 11.67
CA ALA A 110 -15.01 4.34 10.52
C ALA A 110 -15.66 5.10 9.35
N LEU A 111 -16.60 6.01 9.62
CA LEU A 111 -17.22 6.90 8.63
C LEU A 111 -16.17 7.82 7.98
N ALA A 112 -15.28 8.42 8.77
CA ALA A 112 -14.24 9.30 8.26
C ALA A 112 -13.34 8.58 7.25
N VAL A 113 -12.95 7.33 7.52
CA VAL A 113 -12.15 6.52 6.60
C VAL A 113 -12.91 6.24 5.30
N LEU A 114 -14.18 5.84 5.38
CA LEU A 114 -15.00 5.56 4.19
C LEU A 114 -15.21 6.80 3.32
N ILE A 115 -15.55 7.93 3.93
CA ILE A 115 -15.75 9.20 3.23
C ILE A 115 -14.43 9.67 2.60
N ALA A 116 -13.32 9.61 3.34
CA ALA A 116 -12.01 10.00 2.82
C ALA A 116 -11.60 9.13 1.62
N THR A 117 -11.80 7.83 1.69
CA THR A 117 -11.50 6.91 0.58
C THR A 117 -12.34 7.24 -0.66
N ALA A 118 -13.65 7.46 -0.49
CA ALA A 118 -14.53 7.84 -1.59
C ALA A 118 -14.15 9.21 -2.18
N LEU A 119 -13.82 10.18 -1.34
CA LEU A 119 -13.42 11.51 -1.76
C LEU A 119 -12.09 11.48 -2.54
N ILE A 120 -11.08 10.78 -2.03
CA ILE A 120 -9.80 10.62 -2.72
C ILE A 120 -10.01 9.94 -4.07
N PHE A 121 -10.85 8.90 -4.13
CA PHE A 121 -11.16 8.22 -5.39
C PHE A 121 -11.77 9.18 -6.41
N LEU A 122 -12.76 9.99 -6.01
CA LEU A 122 -13.38 10.99 -6.89
C LEU A 122 -12.39 12.04 -7.37
N VAL A 123 -11.53 12.54 -6.46
CA VAL A 123 -10.51 13.54 -6.81
C VAL A 123 -9.51 12.96 -7.81
N VAL A 124 -9.06 11.72 -7.61
CA VAL A 124 -8.10 11.06 -8.52
C VAL A 124 -8.74 10.82 -9.89
N VAL A 125 -9.97 10.32 -9.95
CA VAL A 125 -10.70 10.12 -11.22
C VAL A 125 -10.88 11.46 -11.96
N TRP A 126 -11.26 12.51 -11.25
CA TRP A 126 -11.39 13.85 -11.84
C TRP A 126 -10.04 14.37 -12.34
N ALA A 127 -8.98 14.24 -11.55
CA ALA A 127 -7.63 14.67 -11.93
C ALA A 127 -7.05 13.89 -13.13
N GLN A 128 -7.37 12.60 -13.27
CA GLN A 128 -6.98 11.82 -14.45
C GLN A 128 -7.70 12.23 -15.73
N SER A 129 -8.88 12.85 -15.63
CA SER A 129 -9.61 13.36 -16.78
C SER A 129 -9.01 14.64 -17.36
N LEU A 130 -8.15 15.33 -16.62
CA LEU A 130 -7.48 16.55 -17.06
C LEU A 130 -6.42 16.22 -18.12
N LYS A 131 -6.64 16.77 -19.33
CA LYS A 131 -5.70 16.66 -20.45
C LYS A 131 -5.16 18.03 -20.80
N VAL A 132 -3.84 18.12 -20.99
CA VAL A 132 -3.17 19.32 -21.49
C VAL A 132 -2.96 19.14 -22.98
N GLU A 133 -3.57 19.99 -23.79
CA GLU A 133 -3.41 19.99 -25.25
C GLU A 133 -2.20 20.82 -25.64
N ILE A 134 -1.15 20.17 -26.16
CA ILE A 134 0.02 20.87 -26.69
C ILE A 134 -0.20 21.10 -28.18
N PRO A 135 -0.23 22.37 -28.65
CA PRO A 135 -0.31 22.67 -30.07
C PRO A 135 1.03 22.32 -30.73
N LEU A 136 1.03 21.32 -31.61
CA LEU A 136 2.18 21.01 -32.46
C LEU A 136 2.07 21.84 -33.75
N SER A 137 2.86 22.92 -33.84
CA SER A 137 2.97 23.68 -35.09
C SER A 137 4.01 23.02 -35.98
N TYR A 138 3.57 22.39 -37.05
CA TYR A 138 4.45 21.91 -38.12
C TYR A 138 4.52 22.99 -39.20
N ASP A 139 5.71 23.50 -39.43
CA ASP A 139 5.98 24.63 -40.37
C ASP A 139 5.62 24.31 -41.84
N ARG A 140 5.45 23.03 -42.18
CA ARG A 140 5.14 22.54 -43.53
C ARG A 140 3.67 22.34 -43.84
N LEU A 141 2.80 22.31 -42.84
CA LEU A 141 1.36 22.09 -43.02
C LEU A 141 0.58 23.36 -42.61
N ARG A 142 0.52 24.35 -43.52
CA ARG A 142 -0.34 25.53 -43.35
C ARG A 142 -1.79 25.07 -43.24
N GLY A 143 -2.36 25.11 -42.04
CA GLY A 143 -3.79 24.98 -41.81
C GLY A 143 -4.28 23.83 -40.93
N TYR A 144 -3.43 22.89 -40.51
CA TYR A 144 -3.81 21.83 -39.57
C TYR A 144 -3.12 22.02 -38.22
N ASN A 145 -3.85 22.48 -37.23
CA ASN A 145 -3.41 22.46 -35.82
C ASN A 145 -3.63 21.06 -35.26
N VAL A 146 -2.60 20.22 -35.30
CA VAL A 146 -2.61 18.93 -34.60
C VAL A 146 -2.34 19.21 -33.13
N LYS A 147 -3.34 18.96 -32.30
CA LYS A 147 -3.22 19.05 -30.84
C LYS A 147 -2.88 17.68 -30.29
N TRP A 148 -1.80 17.59 -29.50
CA TRP A 148 -1.45 16.35 -28.80
C TRP A 148 -2.01 16.38 -27.38
N PRO A 149 -2.96 15.52 -27.03
CA PRO A 149 -3.50 15.47 -25.68
C PRO A 149 -2.54 14.69 -24.79
N LEU A 150 -1.88 15.37 -23.85
CA LEU A 150 -1.11 14.76 -22.78
C LEU A 150 -1.96 14.67 -21.52
N SER A 151 -2.01 13.50 -20.90
CA SER A 151 -2.63 13.35 -19.57
C SER A 151 -1.81 14.08 -18.53
N PHE A 152 -2.43 14.86 -17.65
CA PHE A 152 -1.73 15.63 -16.62
C PHE A 152 -0.93 14.70 -15.67
N PHE A 153 -1.44 13.51 -15.40
CA PHE A 153 -0.79 12.48 -14.58
C PHE A 153 -0.23 11.32 -15.41
N TYR A 154 0.48 11.62 -16.50
CA TYR A 154 1.01 10.58 -17.38
C TYR A 154 2.05 9.66 -16.72
N THR A 155 2.86 10.17 -15.79
CA THR A 155 3.99 9.45 -15.18
C THR A 155 3.80 9.15 -13.68
N SER A 156 2.63 9.41 -13.12
CA SER A 156 2.44 9.36 -11.65
C SER A 156 2.52 7.96 -11.04
N ASN A 157 2.15 6.90 -11.77
CA ASN A 157 2.09 5.54 -11.21
C ASN A 157 3.47 4.88 -11.06
N ILE A 158 4.33 4.97 -12.08
CA ILE A 158 5.64 4.31 -12.07
C ILE A 158 6.59 4.87 -10.99
N PRO A 159 6.75 6.19 -10.84
CA PRO A 159 7.58 6.75 -9.77
C PRO A 159 7.08 6.40 -8.37
N VAL A 160 5.76 6.42 -8.15
CA VAL A 160 5.18 6.07 -6.82
C VAL A 160 5.44 4.61 -6.47
N ILE A 161 5.29 3.69 -7.41
CA ILE A 161 5.58 2.26 -7.19
C ILE A 161 7.07 2.05 -6.91
N LEU A 162 7.95 2.73 -7.66
CA LEU A 162 9.41 2.64 -7.48
C LEU A 162 9.85 3.20 -6.13
N THR A 163 9.30 4.35 -5.72
CA THR A 163 9.61 4.94 -4.41
C THR A 163 9.07 4.09 -3.27
N ALA A 164 7.87 3.53 -3.39
CA ALA A 164 7.31 2.62 -2.39
C ALA A 164 8.15 1.32 -2.26
N ALA A 165 8.59 0.75 -3.38
CA ALA A 165 9.48 -0.42 -3.38
C ALA A 165 10.85 -0.09 -2.76
N LEU A 166 11.42 1.08 -3.09
CA LEU A 166 12.67 1.54 -2.51
C LEU A 166 12.53 1.75 -1.00
N ALA A 167 11.45 2.38 -0.57
CA ALA A 167 11.16 2.60 0.85
C ALA A 167 11.02 1.28 1.63
N ALA A 168 10.30 0.31 1.06
CA ALA A 168 10.16 -1.03 1.65
C ALA A 168 11.51 -1.75 1.77
N ASN A 169 12.35 -1.69 0.73
CA ASN A 169 13.69 -2.27 0.75
C ASN A 169 14.59 -1.57 1.78
N MET A 170 14.53 -0.24 1.89
CA MET A 170 15.28 0.51 2.92
C MET A 170 14.85 0.10 4.33
N GLN A 171 13.56 -0.09 4.58
CA GLN A 171 13.06 -0.58 5.87
C GLN A 171 13.55 -2.00 6.18
N LEU A 172 13.57 -2.89 5.18
CA LEU A 172 14.14 -4.24 5.32
C LEU A 172 15.63 -4.17 5.68
N PHE A 173 16.42 -3.37 4.97
CA PHE A 173 17.85 -3.21 5.27
C PHE A 173 18.10 -2.58 6.65
N ALA A 174 17.27 -1.64 7.07
CA ALA A 174 17.37 -1.04 8.40
C ALA A 174 17.09 -2.06 9.51
N GLY A 175 16.06 -2.90 9.35
CA GLY A 175 15.77 -4.00 10.26
C GLY A 175 16.86 -5.08 10.29
N LEU A 176 17.51 -5.35 9.14
CA LEU A 176 18.70 -6.22 9.05
C LEU A 176 19.84 -5.69 9.91
N ALA A 177 20.16 -4.40 9.73
CA ALA A 177 21.26 -3.77 10.41
C ALA A 177 21.04 -3.79 11.94
N GLU A 178 19.81 -3.54 12.40
CA GLU A 178 19.46 -3.62 13.82
C GLU A 178 19.61 -5.05 14.38
N ASN A 179 19.08 -6.05 13.66
CA ASN A 179 19.22 -7.45 14.10
C ASN A 179 20.67 -7.96 14.11
N TRP A 180 21.51 -7.44 13.22
CA TRP A 180 22.90 -7.88 13.09
C TRP A 180 23.84 -7.20 14.08
N ILE A 181 23.61 -5.91 14.36
CA ILE A 181 24.44 -5.07 15.24
C ILE A 181 23.96 -5.18 16.69
N GLY A 182 22.68 -5.51 16.92
CA GLY A 182 22.09 -5.64 18.25
C GLY A 182 21.93 -4.31 19.00
N HIS A 183 22.18 -3.19 18.33
CA HIS A 183 22.08 -1.84 18.89
C HIS A 183 21.25 -0.95 17.97
N PRO A 184 20.62 0.12 18.53
CA PRO A 184 19.91 1.12 17.74
C PRO A 184 20.87 1.73 16.70
N THR A 185 20.52 1.57 15.41
CA THR A 185 21.33 2.08 14.31
C THR A 185 20.75 3.39 13.78
N PHE A 186 21.59 4.22 13.18
CA PHE A 186 21.15 5.42 12.48
C PHE A 186 20.10 5.14 11.38
N LEU A 187 20.09 3.93 10.82
CA LEU A 187 19.13 3.49 9.79
C LEU A 187 17.72 3.31 10.34
N GLY A 188 17.56 2.97 11.62
CA GLY A 188 16.27 2.83 12.27
C GLY A 188 16.27 1.85 13.42
N THR A 189 15.31 2.02 14.32
CA THR A 189 14.98 1.07 15.38
C THR A 189 13.56 0.57 15.15
N PHE A 190 13.37 -0.75 15.28
CA PHE A 190 12.09 -1.38 15.07
C PHE A 190 11.51 -1.91 16.38
N SER A 191 10.27 -1.56 16.67
CA SER A 191 9.49 -2.14 17.76
C SER A 191 8.22 -2.77 17.18
N GLN A 192 8.04 -4.06 17.43
CA GLN A 192 6.89 -4.84 16.90
C GLN A 192 6.73 -4.74 15.36
N GLY A 193 7.85 -4.68 14.62
CA GLY A 193 7.82 -4.62 13.15
C GLY A 193 7.52 -3.23 12.57
N GLN A 194 7.38 -2.20 13.41
CA GLN A 194 7.24 -0.81 12.98
C GLN A 194 8.49 -0.02 13.30
N ALA A 195 8.91 0.85 12.39
CA ALA A 195 10.02 1.75 12.62
C ALA A 195 9.60 2.82 13.65
N VAL A 196 10.35 2.92 14.76
CA VAL A 196 10.08 3.86 15.85
C VAL A 196 10.99 5.08 15.77
N ASP A 197 12.22 4.92 15.27
CA ASP A 197 13.20 5.99 15.16
C ASP A 197 14.16 5.77 13.98
N GLY A 198 14.94 6.80 13.61
CA GLY A 198 15.91 6.76 12.53
C GLY A 198 15.37 7.05 11.14
N MET A 199 16.17 6.80 10.08
CA MET A 199 15.76 7.06 8.69
C MET A 199 14.55 6.22 8.27
N ALA A 200 14.43 4.99 8.75
CA ALA A 200 13.31 4.12 8.44
C ALA A 200 11.97 4.68 8.96
N PHE A 201 11.99 5.39 10.09
CA PHE A 201 10.80 6.09 10.62
C PHE A 201 10.34 7.22 9.69
N TRP A 202 11.27 7.97 9.11
CA TRP A 202 10.95 9.07 8.18
C TRP A 202 10.36 8.59 6.85
N ILE A 203 10.70 7.37 6.44
CA ILE A 203 10.23 6.75 5.20
C ILE A 203 8.97 5.90 5.43
N SER A 204 8.60 5.62 6.70
CA SER A 204 7.42 4.81 7.00
C SER A 204 6.11 5.56 6.70
N PRO A 205 5.11 4.91 6.09
CA PRO A 205 3.82 5.54 5.80
C PRO A 205 3.10 5.88 7.11
N VAL A 206 2.67 7.13 7.26
CA VAL A 206 1.89 7.60 8.41
C VAL A 206 0.41 7.58 8.10
N ASN A 207 -0.40 7.15 9.06
CA ASN A 207 -1.85 7.26 9.00
C ASN A 207 -2.26 8.71 9.29
N ILE A 208 -2.32 9.54 8.24
CA ILE A 208 -2.67 10.97 8.32
C ILE A 208 -4.01 11.19 9.03
N LEU A 209 -5.00 10.32 8.75
CA LEU A 209 -6.33 10.39 9.38
C LEU A 209 -6.26 10.15 10.89
N GLU A 210 -5.47 9.19 11.33
CA GLU A 210 -5.29 8.90 12.75
C GLU A 210 -4.54 10.03 13.45
N ALA A 211 -3.52 10.61 12.80
CA ALA A 211 -2.79 11.77 13.30
C ALA A 211 -3.67 13.01 13.47
N ILE A 212 -4.63 13.25 12.55
CA ILE A 212 -5.60 14.34 12.65
C ILE A 212 -6.59 14.11 13.77
N ILE A 213 -7.12 12.89 13.91
CA ILE A 213 -8.13 12.55 14.93
C ILE A 213 -7.53 12.56 16.33
N THR A 214 -6.29 12.09 16.47
CA THR A 214 -5.58 12.02 17.77
C THR A 214 -4.87 13.34 18.13
N GLY A 215 -4.85 14.32 17.22
CA GLY A 215 -4.18 15.60 17.43
C GLY A 215 -2.65 15.53 17.47
N SER A 216 -2.06 14.42 17.05
CA SER A 216 -0.62 14.19 17.02
C SER A 216 0.03 14.78 15.76
N PHE A 217 -0.11 16.08 15.56
CA PHE A 217 0.40 16.79 14.38
C PHE A 217 1.93 16.74 14.22
N ARG A 218 2.66 16.43 15.28
CA ARG A 218 4.13 16.39 15.25
C ARG A 218 4.68 15.40 14.22
N ASN A 219 4.03 14.25 14.05
CA ASN A 219 4.47 13.22 13.11
C ASN A 219 4.01 13.51 11.68
N MET A 220 3.00 14.34 11.50
CA MET A 220 2.44 14.69 10.20
C MET A 220 3.32 15.67 9.42
N PHE A 221 3.95 16.64 10.10
CA PHE A 221 4.81 17.64 9.44
C PHE A 221 6.14 17.06 8.97
N ILE A 222 6.63 16.02 9.64
CA ILE A 222 7.92 15.40 9.35
C ILE A 222 7.87 14.59 8.04
N LEU A 223 6.74 13.97 7.74
CA LEU A 223 6.59 13.06 6.59
C LEU A 223 6.10 13.71 5.30
N GLN A 224 5.52 14.90 5.38
CA GLN A 224 5.07 15.64 4.19
C GLN A 224 6.15 16.54 3.59
N ALA A 225 7.32 16.62 4.22
CA ALA A 225 8.46 17.38 3.72
C ALA A 225 9.33 16.58 2.72
N ILE A 226 9.01 15.31 2.47
CA ILE A 226 9.65 14.43 1.47
C ILE A 226 8.64 14.14 0.35
#